data_2515c9eb9ffa0300724485dd4a42cd45
#
_entry.id   2515c9eb9ffa0300724485dd4a42cd45
#
_cell.length_a   1.000
_cell.length_b   1.000
_cell.length_c   1.000
_cell.angle_alpha   90.00
_cell.angle_beta   90.00
_cell.angle_gamma   90.00
#
_symmetry.space_group_name_H-M   'P 1'
#
loop_
_entity.id
_entity.type
_entity.pdbx_description
1 polymer ?
#
loop_
_entity_poly.entity_id
_entity_poly.type
_entity_poly.pdbx_seq_one_letter_code
_entity_poly.pdbx_strand_id
1 'polypeptide(L)'
;MTDRTAFLARIRERLADGAPANLPHPIEPIDGVPRIDYRRDLSDPVGAFTQAAGRVGTNVRRTDDAGELVAEVVAAHAIRTAALSRDPECEGLAQRLRGAGIEIVEDLSRADLGITGAAWGIAATGSVVVDASRAGGRSVSLLPEVHLALLRADRILPQAGDLFRSLDERFDGRPPSQFVLITGPSKSGDIELQITMGVHGPRTVWVGIVG
;
A
#
# COMPACT_ATOMS: atom_id res chain seq x y z
N MET A 1 -3.47 -31.96 -20.37
CA MET A 1 -3.96 -30.92 -19.42
C MET A 1 -4.36 -31.61 -18.12
N THR A 2 -3.65 -31.38 -17.06
CA THR A 2 -3.96 -31.97 -15.75
C THR A 2 -5.25 -31.33 -15.25
N ASP A 3 -6.28 -32.12 -14.92
CA ASP A 3 -7.51 -31.64 -14.38
C ASP A 3 -7.23 -30.86 -13.06
N ARG A 4 -7.65 -29.60 -12.99
CA ARG A 4 -7.49 -28.72 -11.83
C ARG A 4 -8.08 -29.37 -10.57
N THR A 5 -9.20 -30.08 -10.71
CA THR A 5 -9.89 -30.73 -9.60
C THR A 5 -9.04 -31.87 -9.04
N ALA A 6 -8.49 -32.73 -9.90
CA ALA A 6 -7.61 -33.80 -9.50
C ALA A 6 -6.29 -33.28 -8.88
N PHE A 7 -5.76 -32.17 -9.39
CA PHE A 7 -4.58 -31.51 -8.82
C PHE A 7 -4.84 -31.00 -7.41
N LEU A 8 -5.94 -30.29 -7.19
CA LEU A 8 -6.31 -29.77 -5.88
C LEU A 8 -6.66 -30.87 -4.88
N ALA A 9 -7.30 -31.96 -5.33
CA ALA A 9 -7.60 -33.12 -4.48
C ALA A 9 -6.30 -33.75 -3.96
N ARG A 10 -5.32 -33.94 -4.82
CA ARG A 10 -3.99 -34.49 -4.45
C ARG A 10 -3.22 -33.59 -3.48
N ILE A 11 -3.35 -32.26 -3.60
CA ILE A 11 -2.76 -31.34 -2.63
C ILE A 11 -3.45 -31.47 -1.28
N ARG A 12 -4.79 -31.52 -1.23
CA ARG A 12 -5.56 -31.68 0.02
C ARG A 12 -5.22 -32.99 0.73
N GLU A 13 -5.12 -34.09 -0.02
CA GLU A 13 -4.72 -35.39 0.51
C GLU A 13 -3.33 -35.33 1.13
N ARG A 14 -2.34 -34.74 0.44
CA ARG A 14 -0.99 -34.58 1.00
C ARG A 14 -0.91 -33.62 2.19
N LEU A 15 -1.76 -32.60 2.25
CA LEU A 15 -1.84 -31.72 3.41
C LEU A 15 -2.53 -32.40 4.60
N ALA A 16 -3.49 -33.30 4.35
CA ALA A 16 -4.14 -34.07 5.40
C ALA A 16 -3.19 -35.12 6.00
N ASP A 17 -2.40 -35.80 5.15
CA ASP A 17 -1.45 -36.83 5.58
C ASP A 17 -0.13 -36.24 6.12
N GLY A 18 0.19 -35.00 5.74
CA GLY A 18 1.49 -34.36 5.99
C GLY A 18 1.41 -33.07 6.78
N ALA A 19 0.34 -32.81 7.53
CA ALA A 19 0.40 -31.76 8.54
C ALA A 19 1.55 -32.12 9.48
N PRO A 20 2.73 -31.42 9.43
CA PRO A 20 3.82 -31.78 10.31
C PRO A 20 3.30 -31.67 11.73
N ALA A 21 3.41 -32.76 12.48
CA ALA A 21 3.08 -32.79 13.91
C ALA A 21 3.87 -31.74 14.73
N ASN A 22 4.78 -31.03 14.04
CA ASN A 22 5.65 -29.96 14.51
C ASN A 22 5.51 -28.72 13.61
N LEU A 23 4.31 -28.19 13.45
CA LEU A 23 4.26 -26.74 13.23
C LEU A 23 5.00 -26.12 14.43
N PRO A 24 6.00 -25.22 14.18
CA PRO A 24 6.65 -24.54 15.27
C PRO A 24 5.54 -23.99 16.17
N HIS A 25 5.56 -24.40 17.45
CA HIS A 25 4.65 -23.84 18.44
C HIS A 25 4.67 -22.33 18.30
N PRO A 26 3.55 -21.62 18.51
CA PRO A 26 3.57 -20.17 18.61
C PRO A 26 4.78 -19.81 19.45
N ILE A 27 5.66 -18.96 18.94
CA ILE A 27 6.86 -18.55 19.67
C ILE A 27 6.36 -17.98 20.99
N GLU A 28 6.54 -18.74 22.08
CA GLU A 28 6.19 -18.25 23.40
C GLU A 28 6.98 -16.96 23.64
N PRO A 29 6.35 -15.91 24.18
CA PRO A 29 7.07 -14.70 24.51
C PRO A 29 8.28 -15.08 25.37
N ILE A 30 9.47 -14.72 24.91
CA ILE A 30 10.69 -14.94 25.69
C ILE A 30 10.56 -14.05 26.93
N ASP A 31 10.42 -14.67 28.11
CA ASP A 31 10.36 -13.97 29.37
C ASP A 31 11.65 -13.13 29.58
N GLY A 32 11.47 -11.88 29.96
CA GLY A 32 12.58 -10.96 30.22
C GLY A 32 13.06 -10.14 29.02
N VAL A 33 12.49 -10.32 27.81
CA VAL A 33 12.73 -9.35 26.72
C VAL A 33 11.95 -8.07 27.05
N PRO A 34 12.62 -6.92 27.25
CA PRO A 34 11.92 -5.67 27.46
C PRO A 34 11.02 -5.39 26.27
N ARG A 35 9.72 -5.25 26.50
CA ARG A 35 8.83 -4.68 25.47
C ARG A 35 9.23 -3.22 25.36
N ILE A 36 9.98 -2.90 24.33
CA ILE A 36 10.30 -1.51 24.01
C ILE A 36 8.98 -0.89 23.53
N ASP A 37 8.37 -0.10 24.40
CA ASP A 37 7.19 0.67 24.04
C ASP A 37 7.63 1.89 23.22
N TYR A 38 7.57 1.75 21.91
CA TYR A 38 7.83 2.84 20.96
C TYR A 38 6.65 3.81 20.85
N ARG A 39 5.72 3.83 21.82
CA ARG A 39 4.62 4.78 21.80
C ARG A 39 5.19 6.18 21.84
N ARG A 40 5.25 6.78 20.69
CA ARG A 40 5.38 8.23 20.61
C ARG A 40 4.04 8.83 20.99
N ASP A 41 4.05 9.92 21.70
CA ASP A 41 2.84 10.73 21.88
C ASP A 41 2.39 11.18 20.49
N LEU A 42 1.25 10.66 20.04
CA LEU A 42 0.65 10.94 18.73
C LEU A 42 -0.64 11.73 18.94
N SER A 43 -0.53 12.85 19.65
CA SER A 43 -1.60 13.84 19.76
C SER A 43 -2.00 14.41 18.39
N ASP A 44 -1.07 14.40 17.43
CA ASP A 44 -1.30 14.74 16.01
C ASP A 44 -0.81 13.62 15.07
N PRO A 45 -1.65 12.59 14.82
CA PRO A 45 -1.28 11.50 13.90
C PRO A 45 -1.00 11.94 12.47
N VAL A 46 -1.72 12.96 11.98
CA VAL A 46 -1.57 13.50 10.62
C VAL A 46 -0.21 14.18 10.47
N GLY A 47 0.16 15.05 11.41
CA GLY A 47 1.45 15.72 11.42
C GLY A 47 2.61 14.74 11.57
N ALA A 48 2.48 13.76 12.48
CA ALA A 48 3.48 12.71 12.66
C ALA A 48 3.66 11.86 11.39
N PHE A 49 2.58 11.44 10.74
CA PHE A 49 2.60 10.74 9.47
C PHE A 49 3.29 11.57 8.39
N THR A 50 2.90 12.84 8.23
CA THR A 50 3.46 13.74 7.21
C THR A 50 4.96 13.91 7.38
N GLN A 51 5.42 14.09 8.63
CA GLN A 51 6.85 14.21 8.91
C GLN A 51 7.62 12.92 8.61
N ALA A 52 7.08 11.76 9.02
CA ALA A 52 7.74 10.47 8.81
C ALA A 52 7.78 10.12 7.30
N ALA A 53 6.68 10.34 6.58
CA ALA A 53 6.58 10.10 5.14
C ALA A 53 7.56 11.00 4.35
N GLY A 54 7.68 12.27 4.73
CA GLY A 54 8.65 13.20 4.13
C GLY A 54 10.10 12.74 4.29
N ARG A 55 10.46 12.17 5.44
CA ARG A 55 11.82 11.64 5.69
C ARG A 55 12.22 10.49 4.76
N VAL A 56 11.27 9.71 4.31
CA VAL A 56 11.52 8.60 3.37
C VAL A 56 11.38 9.02 1.91
N GLY A 57 11.04 10.30 1.65
CA GLY A 57 10.95 10.87 0.30
C GLY A 57 9.57 10.78 -0.33
N THR A 58 8.51 10.60 0.48
CA THR A 58 7.13 10.67 0.02
C THR A 58 6.67 12.12 -0.01
N ASN A 59 6.01 12.53 -1.10
CA ASN A 59 5.34 13.82 -1.19
C ASN A 59 3.97 13.70 -0.51
N VAL A 60 3.72 14.51 0.51
CA VAL A 60 2.44 14.50 1.22
C VAL A 60 1.70 15.81 0.99
N ARG A 61 0.40 15.71 0.68
CA ARG A 61 -0.53 16.84 0.57
C ARG A 61 -1.77 16.57 1.38
N ARG A 62 -2.23 17.55 2.12
CA ARG A 62 -3.56 17.54 2.70
C ARG A 62 -4.51 18.27 1.74
N THR A 63 -5.65 17.66 1.43
CA THR A 63 -6.61 18.19 0.47
C THR A 63 -8.02 17.78 0.83
N ASP A 64 -8.97 18.63 0.53
CA ASP A 64 -10.40 18.33 0.58
C ASP A 64 -10.95 17.86 -0.79
N ASP A 65 -10.19 18.08 -1.87
CA ASP A 65 -10.53 17.60 -3.22
C ASP A 65 -9.37 16.76 -3.81
N ALA A 66 -9.57 15.45 -3.84
CA ALA A 66 -8.62 14.52 -4.44
C ALA A 66 -8.38 14.81 -5.95
N GLY A 67 -9.37 15.39 -6.64
CA GLY A 67 -9.23 15.73 -8.07
C GLY A 67 -8.27 16.89 -8.31
N GLU A 68 -8.20 17.88 -7.42
CA GLU A 68 -7.21 18.96 -7.50
C GLU A 68 -5.79 18.42 -7.28
N LEU A 69 -5.62 17.54 -6.29
CA LEU A 69 -4.34 16.89 -6.08
C LEU A 69 -3.91 16.03 -7.27
N VAL A 70 -4.84 15.29 -7.86
CA VAL A 70 -4.56 14.50 -9.07
C VAL A 70 -4.09 15.42 -10.20
N ALA A 71 -4.73 16.58 -10.39
CA ALA A 71 -4.31 17.55 -11.41
C ALA A 71 -2.90 18.12 -11.14
N GLU A 72 -2.56 18.39 -9.86
CA GLU A 72 -1.19 18.78 -9.44
C GLU A 72 -0.17 17.70 -9.84
N VAL A 73 -0.44 16.43 -9.50
CA VAL A 73 0.45 15.31 -9.81
C VAL A 73 0.61 15.10 -11.32
N VAL A 74 -0.50 15.18 -12.08
CA VAL A 74 -0.49 15.09 -13.54
C VAL A 74 0.40 16.15 -14.16
N ALA A 75 0.28 17.40 -13.72
CA ALA A 75 1.07 18.51 -14.22
C ALA A 75 2.57 18.37 -13.84
N ALA A 76 2.85 17.98 -12.58
CA ALA A 76 4.21 17.88 -12.06
C ALA A 76 5.04 16.78 -12.76
N HIS A 77 4.40 15.73 -13.26
CA HIS A 77 5.06 14.55 -13.83
C HIS A 77 4.77 14.31 -15.31
N ALA A 78 4.10 15.24 -15.99
CA ALA A 78 3.74 15.16 -17.40
C ALA A 78 3.00 13.83 -17.75
N ILE A 79 2.10 13.39 -16.88
CA ILE A 79 1.34 12.15 -16.98
C ILE A 79 0.48 12.16 -18.24
N ARG A 80 0.44 11.05 -18.98
CA ARG A 80 -0.42 10.84 -20.15
C ARG A 80 -1.36 9.67 -19.97
N THR A 81 -0.95 8.68 -19.17
CA THR A 81 -1.70 7.46 -18.93
C THR A 81 -1.83 7.21 -17.43
N ALA A 82 -2.98 6.75 -16.99
CA ALA A 82 -3.23 6.45 -15.59
C ALA A 82 -3.99 5.13 -15.41
N ALA A 83 -3.70 4.46 -14.31
CA ALA A 83 -4.46 3.32 -13.83
C ALA A 83 -5.00 3.60 -12.42
N LEU A 84 -6.22 3.20 -12.16
CA LEU A 84 -6.88 3.43 -10.88
C LEU A 84 -7.30 2.12 -10.23
N SER A 85 -7.22 2.09 -8.92
CA SER A 85 -7.82 1.02 -8.13
C SER A 85 -9.35 1.20 -8.04
N ARG A 86 -10.02 0.16 -7.52
CA ARG A 86 -11.47 0.17 -7.27
C ARG A 86 -11.82 0.64 -5.85
N ASP A 87 -10.91 1.37 -5.22
CA ASP A 87 -11.16 1.92 -3.89
C ASP A 87 -12.15 3.08 -3.96
N PRO A 88 -13.01 3.26 -2.94
CA PRO A 88 -13.99 4.35 -2.90
C PRO A 88 -13.33 5.73 -3.05
N GLU A 89 -12.14 5.90 -2.53
CA GLU A 89 -11.37 7.15 -2.62
C GLU A 89 -10.99 7.53 -4.06
N CYS A 90 -11.03 6.56 -4.99
CA CYS A 90 -10.75 6.78 -6.42
C CYS A 90 -12.02 7.03 -7.25
N GLU A 91 -13.20 7.01 -6.62
CA GLU A 91 -14.47 7.19 -7.33
C GLU A 91 -14.54 8.56 -8.03
N GLY A 92 -15.04 8.59 -9.26
CA GLY A 92 -15.13 9.81 -10.06
C GLY A 92 -13.82 10.33 -10.67
N LEU A 93 -12.64 9.90 -10.19
CA LEU A 93 -11.35 10.38 -10.70
C LEU A 93 -11.08 9.98 -12.15
N ALA A 94 -11.54 8.81 -12.57
CA ALA A 94 -11.38 8.36 -13.96
C ALA A 94 -12.05 9.31 -14.95
N GLN A 95 -13.22 9.87 -14.61
CA GLN A 95 -13.93 10.83 -15.45
C GLN A 95 -13.18 12.17 -15.50
N ARG A 96 -12.67 12.65 -14.36
CA ARG A 96 -11.85 13.88 -14.30
C ARG A 96 -10.57 13.77 -15.13
N LEU A 97 -9.86 12.63 -15.01
CA LEU A 97 -8.64 12.37 -15.78
C LEU A 97 -8.91 12.33 -17.29
N ARG A 98 -9.97 11.64 -17.74
CA ARG A 98 -10.35 11.65 -19.16
C ARG A 98 -10.72 13.05 -19.65
N GLY A 99 -11.41 13.84 -18.84
CA GLY A 99 -11.73 15.25 -19.13
C GLY A 99 -10.48 16.12 -19.25
N ALA A 100 -9.39 15.76 -18.60
CA ALA A 100 -8.08 16.40 -18.70
C ALA A 100 -7.18 15.82 -19.82
N GLY A 101 -7.71 14.89 -20.64
CA GLY A 101 -6.97 14.28 -21.74
C GLY A 101 -6.05 13.13 -21.34
N ILE A 102 -6.21 12.58 -20.12
CA ILE A 102 -5.42 11.45 -19.65
C ILE A 102 -6.11 10.14 -20.03
N GLU A 103 -5.40 9.25 -20.69
CA GLU A 103 -5.88 7.91 -21.06
C GLU A 103 -5.91 7.01 -19.81
N ILE A 104 -7.06 6.37 -19.55
CA ILE A 104 -7.16 5.34 -18.50
C ILE A 104 -6.85 3.99 -19.13
N VAL A 105 -5.78 3.33 -18.66
CA VAL A 105 -5.27 2.08 -19.19
C VAL A 105 -5.56 0.91 -18.27
N GLU A 106 -5.86 -0.25 -18.87
CA GLU A 106 -5.98 -1.53 -18.14
C GLU A 106 -4.63 -2.27 -18.08
N ASP A 107 -3.82 -2.09 -19.12
CA ASP A 107 -2.44 -2.59 -19.14
C ASP A 107 -1.56 -1.68 -18.25
N LEU A 108 -1.31 -2.15 -17.04
CA LEU A 108 -0.59 -1.39 -16.03
C LEU A 108 0.88 -1.13 -16.38
N SER A 109 1.45 -1.90 -17.31
CA SER A 109 2.82 -1.66 -17.81
C SER A 109 2.94 -0.38 -18.64
N ARG A 110 1.80 0.16 -19.10
CA ARG A 110 1.69 1.40 -19.87
C ARG A 110 1.28 2.60 -19.02
N ALA A 111 0.99 2.40 -17.74
CA ALA A 111 0.54 3.47 -16.87
C ALA A 111 1.72 4.31 -16.36
N ASP A 112 1.67 5.63 -16.58
CA ASP A 112 2.60 6.58 -15.98
C ASP A 112 2.27 6.80 -14.50
N LEU A 113 0.96 6.84 -14.18
CA LEU A 113 0.43 7.10 -12.84
C LEU A 113 -0.47 5.96 -12.37
N GLY A 114 -0.19 5.43 -11.19
CA GLY A 114 -1.10 4.56 -10.45
C GLY A 114 -1.78 5.32 -9.31
N ILE A 115 -3.11 5.22 -9.21
CA ILE A 115 -3.88 5.85 -8.12
C ILE A 115 -4.56 4.76 -7.32
N THR A 116 -4.34 4.72 -6.01
CA THR A 116 -4.99 3.79 -5.10
C THR A 116 -5.58 4.49 -3.89
N GLY A 117 -6.63 3.90 -3.30
CA GLY A 117 -6.96 4.19 -1.92
C GLY A 117 -5.94 3.55 -0.98
N ALA A 118 -5.74 4.15 0.18
CA ALA A 118 -4.99 3.55 1.28
C ALA A 118 -5.96 3.10 2.37
N ALA A 119 -5.90 1.83 2.73
CA ALA A 119 -6.73 1.28 3.81
C ALA A 119 -6.37 1.89 5.16
N TRP A 120 -5.08 2.15 5.39
CA TRP A 120 -4.53 2.84 6.56
C TRP A 120 -3.24 3.59 6.24
N GLY A 121 -2.90 4.55 7.10
CA GLY A 121 -1.57 5.14 7.24
C GLY A 121 -0.94 4.71 8.55
N ILE A 122 0.39 4.65 8.63
CA ILE A 122 1.14 4.36 9.87
C ILE A 122 2.01 5.57 10.20
N ALA A 123 1.62 6.30 11.25
CA ALA A 123 2.27 7.55 11.60
C ALA A 123 3.75 7.41 11.97
N ALA A 124 4.11 6.34 12.68
CA ALA A 124 5.49 6.10 13.12
C ALA A 124 6.50 5.98 11.97
N THR A 125 6.06 5.47 10.82
CA THR A 125 6.93 5.18 9.66
C THR A 125 6.62 5.99 8.42
N GLY A 126 5.45 6.69 8.38
CA GLY A 126 4.97 7.36 7.19
C GLY A 126 4.59 6.39 6.07
N SER A 127 4.21 5.16 6.45
CA SER A 127 3.83 4.12 5.49
C SER A 127 2.34 4.18 5.18
N VAL A 128 1.97 3.92 3.94
CA VAL A 128 0.58 3.63 3.56
C VAL A 128 0.37 2.14 3.37
N VAL A 129 -0.81 1.67 3.70
CA VAL A 129 -1.23 0.27 3.58
C VAL A 129 -2.29 0.18 2.50
N VAL A 130 -1.97 -0.52 1.41
CA VAL A 130 -2.87 -0.73 0.27
C VAL A 130 -3.44 -2.14 0.34
N ASP A 131 -4.77 -2.25 0.27
CA ASP A 131 -5.47 -3.53 0.16
C ASP A 131 -5.42 -4.03 -1.29
N ALA A 132 -4.57 -5.01 -1.55
CA ALA A 132 -4.38 -5.54 -2.90
C ALA A 132 -5.65 -6.20 -3.49
N SER A 133 -6.60 -6.62 -2.68
CA SER A 133 -7.87 -7.21 -3.16
C SER A 133 -8.76 -6.16 -3.82
N ARG A 134 -8.73 -4.92 -3.34
CA ARG A 134 -9.49 -3.78 -3.88
C ARG A 134 -8.74 -3.07 -5.01
N ALA A 135 -7.43 -3.02 -4.90
CA ALA A 135 -6.58 -2.33 -5.86
C ALA A 135 -6.47 -3.03 -7.24
N GLY A 136 -7.19 -4.13 -7.47
CA GLY A 136 -7.00 -4.92 -8.70
C GLY A 136 -5.68 -5.69 -8.69
N GLY A 137 -5.17 -5.99 -7.50
CA GLY A 137 -3.84 -6.52 -7.25
C GLY A 137 -2.86 -5.43 -6.81
N ARG A 138 -1.65 -5.83 -6.52
CA ARG A 138 -0.56 -4.92 -6.11
C ARG A 138 0.01 -4.07 -7.27
N SER A 139 -0.31 -4.42 -8.49
CA SER A 139 0.36 -3.88 -9.67
C SER A 139 0.07 -2.40 -9.90
N VAL A 140 -1.11 -1.89 -9.53
CA VAL A 140 -1.45 -0.46 -9.66
C VAL A 140 -0.52 0.43 -8.83
N SER A 141 -0.08 -0.05 -7.66
CA SER A 141 0.84 0.69 -6.79
C SER A 141 2.32 0.43 -7.07
N LEU A 142 2.66 -0.58 -7.90
CA LEU A 142 4.05 -1.02 -8.07
C LEU A 142 4.62 -0.82 -9.47
N LEU A 143 3.79 -0.89 -10.54
CA LEU A 143 4.28 -0.82 -11.91
C LEU A 143 4.46 0.61 -12.44
N PRO A 144 3.54 1.55 -12.20
CA PRO A 144 3.69 2.92 -12.68
C PRO A 144 4.90 3.63 -12.06
N GLU A 145 5.52 4.54 -12.79
CA GLU A 145 6.64 5.35 -12.28
C GLU A 145 6.22 6.29 -11.14
N VAL A 146 4.98 6.77 -11.18
CA VAL A 146 4.39 7.62 -10.15
C VAL A 146 3.22 6.88 -9.47
N HIS A 147 3.20 6.84 -8.15
CA HIS A 147 2.10 6.31 -7.38
C HIS A 147 1.50 7.40 -6.48
N LEU A 148 0.19 7.58 -6.56
CA LEU A 148 -0.59 8.42 -5.66
C LEU A 148 -1.51 7.54 -4.80
N ALA A 149 -1.30 7.58 -3.48
CA ALA A 149 -2.18 6.95 -2.51
C ALA A 149 -3.11 7.99 -1.88
N LEU A 150 -4.42 7.73 -1.87
CA LEU A 150 -5.42 8.57 -1.21
C LEU A 150 -5.73 7.97 0.16
N LEU A 151 -5.39 8.71 1.21
CA LEU A 151 -5.48 8.27 2.60
C LEU A 151 -6.47 9.16 3.36
N ARG A 152 -7.46 8.57 3.99
CA ARG A 152 -8.33 9.31 4.91
C ARG A 152 -7.59 9.63 6.20
N ALA A 153 -7.75 10.86 6.69
CA ALA A 153 -7.10 11.33 7.92
C ALA A 153 -7.46 10.48 9.14
N ASP A 154 -8.72 10.01 9.22
CA ASP A 154 -9.24 9.17 10.31
C ASP A 154 -8.72 7.71 10.28
N ARG A 155 -7.94 7.34 9.26
CA ARG A 155 -7.34 6.01 9.11
C ARG A 155 -5.84 5.98 9.35
N ILE A 156 -5.30 7.01 9.99
CA ILE A 156 -3.91 7.05 10.36
C ILE A 156 -3.73 6.39 11.73
N LEU A 157 -3.06 5.25 11.74
CA LEU A 157 -2.75 4.48 12.94
C LEU A 157 -1.40 4.92 13.52
N PRO A 158 -1.24 4.88 14.84
CA PRO A 158 0.02 5.23 15.49
C PRO A 158 1.19 4.37 15.04
N GLN A 159 1.03 3.05 15.05
CA GLN A 159 2.11 2.08 14.86
C GLN A 159 1.66 0.89 14.01
N ALA A 160 2.62 0.15 13.45
CA ALA A 160 2.35 -1.06 12.67
C ALA A 160 1.64 -2.15 13.50
N GLY A 161 1.89 -2.23 14.81
CA GLY A 161 1.17 -3.16 15.70
C GLY A 161 -0.33 -2.89 15.78
N ASP A 162 -0.75 -1.62 15.62
CA ASP A 162 -2.16 -1.24 15.60
C ASP A 162 -2.86 -1.73 14.33
N LEU A 163 -2.11 -1.83 13.21
CA LEU A 163 -2.61 -2.37 11.97
C LEU A 163 -3.10 -3.81 12.15
N PHE A 164 -2.33 -4.67 12.81
CA PHE A 164 -2.72 -6.07 12.99
C PHE A 164 -3.98 -6.21 13.83
N ARG A 165 -4.17 -5.38 14.86
CA ARG A 165 -5.43 -5.33 15.64
C ARG A 165 -6.60 -4.87 14.76
N SER A 166 -6.39 -3.80 13.98
CA SER A 166 -7.42 -3.29 13.08
C SER A 166 -7.79 -4.25 11.94
N LEU A 167 -6.87 -5.12 11.52
CA LEU A 167 -7.14 -6.16 10.53
C LEU A 167 -8.14 -7.19 11.07
N ASP A 168 -7.94 -7.68 12.30
CA ASP A 168 -8.82 -8.66 12.93
C ASP A 168 -10.24 -8.08 13.09
N GLU A 169 -10.36 -6.85 13.58
CA GLU A 169 -11.63 -6.17 13.77
C GLU A 169 -12.37 -5.93 12.45
N ARG A 170 -11.64 -5.45 11.42
CA ARG A 170 -12.24 -5.07 10.13
C ARG A 170 -12.68 -6.24 9.28
N PHE A 171 -12.00 -7.38 9.38
CA PHE A 171 -12.22 -8.53 8.51
C PHE A 171 -12.80 -9.75 9.23
N ASP A 172 -13.21 -9.59 10.48
CA ASP A 172 -13.80 -10.68 11.28
C ASP A 172 -12.95 -11.96 11.22
N GLY A 173 -11.63 -11.79 11.44
CA GLY A 173 -10.67 -12.88 11.39
C GLY A 173 -10.39 -13.45 9.99
N ARG A 174 -10.85 -12.79 8.92
CA ARG A 174 -10.65 -13.21 7.52
C ARG A 174 -10.00 -12.11 6.70
N PRO A 175 -8.76 -11.70 7.03
CA PRO A 175 -8.09 -10.64 6.30
C PRO A 175 -7.89 -11.01 4.82
N PRO A 176 -7.76 -10.02 3.92
CA PRO A 176 -7.34 -10.27 2.55
C PRO A 176 -6.03 -11.04 2.50
N SER A 177 -5.84 -11.80 1.43
CA SER A 177 -4.63 -12.61 1.25
C SER A 177 -3.35 -11.80 1.18
N GLN A 178 -3.45 -10.48 0.92
CA GLN A 178 -2.29 -9.61 0.77
C GLN A 178 -2.61 -8.14 1.03
N PHE A 179 -1.74 -7.50 1.82
CA PHE A 179 -1.60 -6.05 1.94
C PHE A 179 -0.21 -5.63 1.44
N VAL A 180 -0.14 -4.44 0.86
CA VAL A 180 1.13 -3.82 0.47
C VAL A 180 1.41 -2.65 1.39
N LEU A 181 2.52 -2.70 2.13
CA LEU A 181 3.01 -1.58 2.93
C LEU A 181 4.02 -0.79 2.09
N ILE A 182 3.74 0.47 1.82
CA ILE A 182 4.57 1.35 1.00
C ILE A 182 5.17 2.42 1.91
N THR A 183 6.50 2.42 2.00
CA THR A 183 7.28 3.34 2.83
C THR A 183 8.23 4.13 1.92
N GLY A 184 7.69 5.12 1.23
CA GLY A 184 8.44 5.94 0.30
C GLY A 184 8.67 5.32 -1.09
N PRO A 185 9.39 6.05 -1.96
CA PRO A 185 9.76 5.60 -3.30
C PRO A 185 10.66 4.37 -3.29
N SER A 186 10.60 3.59 -4.38
CA SER A 186 11.49 2.43 -4.57
C SER A 186 12.95 2.86 -4.63
N LYS A 187 13.77 2.31 -3.74
CA LYS A 187 15.22 2.55 -3.66
C LYS A 187 15.93 1.21 -3.62
N SER A 188 16.80 0.96 -4.59
CA SER A 188 17.70 -0.20 -4.58
C SER A 188 19.13 0.29 -4.33
N GLY A 189 19.76 -0.21 -3.26
CA GLY A 189 21.18 0.00 -3.00
C GLY A 189 21.95 -1.18 -3.54
N ASP A 190 22.89 -0.95 -4.45
CA ASP A 190 23.81 -1.97 -4.93
C ASP A 190 25.09 -1.99 -4.07
N ILE A 191 25.86 -3.08 -4.19
CA ILE A 191 27.16 -3.30 -3.53
C ILE A 191 28.13 -2.15 -3.83
N GLU A 192 27.97 -1.44 -4.94
CA GLU A 192 28.75 -0.28 -5.35
C GLU A 192 28.33 1.06 -4.70
N LEU A 193 27.46 1.05 -3.68
CA LEU A 193 26.95 2.23 -2.98
C LEU A 193 26.19 3.25 -3.88
N GLN A 194 25.75 2.84 -5.05
CA GLN A 194 24.90 3.66 -5.90
C GLN A 194 23.43 3.35 -5.62
N ILE A 195 22.68 4.38 -5.22
CA ILE A 195 21.24 4.26 -5.02
C ILE A 195 20.56 4.47 -6.37
N THR A 196 19.93 3.41 -6.88
CA THR A 196 19.08 3.48 -8.08
C THR A 196 17.61 3.58 -7.67
N MET A 197 16.92 4.58 -8.21
CA MET A 197 15.50 4.81 -7.93
C MET A 197 14.61 4.10 -8.94
N GLY A 198 13.52 3.47 -8.46
CA GLY A 198 12.46 2.99 -9.34
C GLY A 198 12.74 1.65 -10.04
N VAL A 199 13.67 0.82 -9.54
CA VAL A 199 13.97 -0.49 -10.17
C VAL A 199 12.87 -1.52 -9.91
N HIS A 200 12.27 -1.49 -8.72
CA HIS A 200 11.28 -2.49 -8.27
C HIS A 200 9.97 -1.85 -7.78
N GLY A 201 9.66 -0.66 -8.21
CA GLY A 201 8.46 0.09 -7.82
C GLY A 201 8.52 1.55 -8.24
N PRO A 202 7.56 2.37 -7.83
CA PRO A 202 7.48 3.78 -8.22
C PRO A 202 8.73 4.56 -7.85
N ARG A 203 9.19 5.42 -8.78
CA ARG A 203 10.26 6.39 -8.54
C ARG A 203 9.79 7.54 -7.67
N THR A 204 8.49 7.83 -7.74
CA THR A 204 7.86 8.91 -6.99
C THR A 204 6.59 8.42 -6.33
N VAL A 205 6.45 8.73 -5.04
CA VAL A 205 5.26 8.41 -4.25
C VAL A 205 4.66 9.70 -3.72
N TRP A 206 3.35 9.82 -3.92
CA TRP A 206 2.52 10.87 -3.36
C TRP A 206 1.49 10.26 -2.40
N VAL A 207 1.17 10.98 -1.34
CA VAL A 207 0.06 10.66 -0.45
C VAL A 207 -0.82 11.89 -0.32
N GLY A 208 -2.08 11.74 -0.75
CA GLY A 208 -3.14 12.71 -0.51
C GLY A 208 -3.87 12.36 0.79
N ILE A 209 -3.76 13.19 1.80
CA ILE A 209 -4.56 13.03 3.04
C ILE A 209 -5.86 13.79 2.85
N VAL A 210 -6.98 13.04 2.87
CA VAL A 210 -8.33 13.55 2.61
C VAL A 210 -9.15 13.54 3.90
N GLY A 211 -9.84 14.65 4.19
CA GLY A 211 -10.76 14.79 5.33
C GLY A 211 -10.14 15.34 6.59
#